data_35408e4dc7cba228cd754b9b398e616e
#
_entry.id   35408e4dc7cba228cd754b9b398e616e
#
_cell.length_a   1.000
_cell.length_b   1.000
_cell.length_c   1.000
_cell.angle_alpha   90.00
_cell.angle_beta   90.00
_cell.angle_gamma   90.00
#
_symmetry.space_group_name_H-M   'P 1'
#
loop_
_entity.id
_entity.type
_entity.pdbx_description
1 polymer ?
#
loop_
_entity_poly.entity_id
_entity_poly.type
_entity_poly.pdbx_seq_one_letter_code
_entity_poly.pdbx_strand_id
1 'polypeptide(L)'
;TLLAKHDFDICLTDMRLPDGDGLELVEWMQANATDVPVAVITAHGNVETAVQALKLGAFDFISKPLHLGNLRTIIENALKVSATGQNSGSNLLGESERRHNLREMIGKVAQSQAPVHISGESGTGKELVARMIHNSGPRAEGPFVPVNCGAIPAELVESEFFGHRKGSFTGAVNDKAGLVQCARDGTLFLDEIADLPLAMQVKLLRVIQEKKVRPVGASQEESVDVRILSATHKNLSKMVADGEFREDLYYRINVIELHVPALRERGDDALLLADHILQRLGAADSLDDSARAALLRYAFPGNVRELEHMLERAVTLCPGRHISAADLNMRQSDDADNLQVAVTGKLGEQVEDVQ
;
A
#
# COMPACT_ATOMS: atom_id res chain seq x y z
N THR A 1 30.90 7.04 16.18
CA THR A 1 29.92 7.53 15.20
C THR A 1 29.14 8.70 15.79
N LEU A 2 28.64 9.62 14.92
CA LEU A 2 27.82 10.76 15.36
C LEU A 2 26.49 10.29 15.96
N LEU A 3 25.88 9.21 15.39
CA LEU A 3 24.65 8.58 15.87
C LEU A 3 24.72 8.11 17.35
N ALA A 4 25.89 7.81 17.88
CA ALA A 4 26.03 7.43 19.27
C ALA A 4 26.15 8.64 20.25
N LYS A 5 26.21 9.86 19.72
CA LYS A 5 26.44 11.09 20.48
C LYS A 5 25.32 12.11 20.36
N HIS A 6 24.48 11.97 19.37
CA HIS A 6 23.40 12.92 19.05
C HIS A 6 22.16 12.16 18.61
N ASP A 7 21.00 12.68 18.94
CA ASP A 7 19.73 12.22 18.45
C ASP A 7 19.47 12.84 17.07
N PHE A 8 19.01 12.00 16.13
CA PHE A 8 18.67 12.41 14.77
C PHE A 8 17.27 11.92 14.43
N ASP A 9 16.50 12.76 13.74
CA ASP A 9 15.13 12.45 13.35
C ASP A 9 15.05 11.70 12.01
N ILE A 10 16.06 11.84 11.15
CA ILE A 10 16.15 11.19 9.83
C ILE A 10 17.60 11.10 9.37
N CYS A 11 17.93 10.05 8.63
CA CYS A 11 19.18 9.94 7.89
C CYS A 11 18.90 9.96 6.38
N LEU A 12 19.61 10.82 5.65
CA LEU A 12 19.60 10.83 4.18
C LEU A 12 21.00 10.42 3.72
N THR A 13 21.09 9.34 2.93
CA THR A 13 22.37 8.86 2.41
C THR A 13 22.36 8.81 0.89
N ASP A 14 23.47 9.14 0.24
CA ASP A 14 23.66 8.81 -1.18
C ASP A 14 23.94 7.32 -1.32
N MET A 15 23.51 6.73 -2.42
CA MET A 15 23.83 5.36 -2.78
C MET A 15 25.34 5.12 -2.87
N ARG A 16 26.07 6.07 -3.45
CA ARG A 16 27.54 6.00 -3.60
C ARG A 16 28.19 7.04 -2.69
N LEU A 17 28.76 6.58 -1.62
CA LEU A 17 29.58 7.38 -0.73
C LEU A 17 31.06 7.32 -1.17
N PRO A 18 31.88 8.33 -0.86
CA PRO A 18 33.31 8.33 -1.20
C PRO A 18 34.09 7.19 -0.56
N ASP A 19 33.60 6.66 0.55
CA ASP A 19 34.23 5.68 1.44
C ASP A 19 33.43 4.38 1.61
N GLY A 20 32.32 4.19 0.85
CA GLY A 20 31.50 2.98 0.95
C GLY A 20 30.21 3.01 0.13
N ASP A 21 29.38 2.01 0.36
CA ASP A 21 28.05 1.89 -0.23
C ASP A 21 26.96 2.39 0.74
N GLY A 22 26.06 3.25 0.27
CA GLY A 22 24.93 3.72 1.07
C GLY A 22 24.00 2.60 1.53
N LEU A 23 23.96 1.46 0.83
CA LEU A 23 23.19 0.29 1.23
C LEU A 23 23.80 -0.41 2.46
N GLU A 24 25.13 -0.48 2.56
CA GLU A 24 25.82 -0.99 3.75
C GLU A 24 25.51 -0.12 4.97
N LEU A 25 25.38 1.20 4.77
CA LEU A 25 24.97 2.10 5.84
C LEU A 25 23.52 1.83 6.27
N VAL A 26 22.59 1.58 5.33
CA VAL A 26 21.20 1.23 5.67
C VAL A 26 21.17 -0.03 6.52
N GLU A 27 21.86 -1.10 6.10
CA GLU A 27 21.93 -2.38 6.81
C GLU A 27 22.53 -2.21 8.22
N TRP A 28 23.59 -1.43 8.33
CA TRP A 28 24.20 -1.11 9.63
C TRP A 28 23.25 -0.32 10.54
N MET A 29 22.50 0.65 9.99
CA MET A 29 21.53 1.44 10.76
C MET A 29 20.37 0.58 11.25
N GLN A 30 19.86 -0.34 10.45
CA GLN A 30 18.82 -1.29 10.87
C GLN A 30 19.29 -2.17 12.04
N ALA A 31 20.56 -2.53 12.08
CA ALA A 31 21.12 -3.35 13.16
C ALA A 31 21.44 -2.56 14.44
N ASN A 32 21.70 -1.25 14.35
CA ASN A 32 22.29 -0.47 15.46
C ASN A 32 21.52 0.82 15.83
N ALA A 33 20.62 1.30 14.98
CA ALA A 33 19.89 2.57 15.14
C ALA A 33 18.49 2.49 14.50
N THR A 34 17.71 1.50 14.87
CA THR A 34 16.40 1.18 14.29
C THR A 34 15.37 2.31 14.41
N ASP A 35 15.55 3.23 15.35
CA ASP A 35 14.62 4.33 15.62
C ASP A 35 14.80 5.53 14.66
N VAL A 36 15.90 5.55 13.89
CA VAL A 36 16.19 6.64 12.95
C VAL A 36 15.86 6.20 11.52
N PRO A 37 14.77 6.72 10.92
CA PRO A 37 14.43 6.37 9.54
C PRO A 37 15.52 6.82 8.57
N VAL A 38 15.90 5.95 7.64
CA VAL A 38 16.91 6.23 6.63
C VAL A 38 16.30 6.23 5.23
N ALA A 39 16.53 7.30 4.45
CA ALA A 39 16.14 7.37 3.05
C ALA A 39 17.39 7.44 2.15
N VAL A 40 17.34 6.74 1.02
CA VAL A 40 18.47 6.61 0.09
C VAL A 40 18.27 7.49 -1.13
N ILE A 41 19.29 8.29 -1.47
CA ILE A 41 19.33 9.11 -2.67
C ILE A 41 20.01 8.31 -3.79
N THR A 42 19.30 8.06 -4.89
CA THR A 42 19.80 7.23 -6.02
C THR A 42 19.93 8.03 -7.31
N ALA A 43 20.86 7.64 -8.15
CA ALA A 43 20.99 8.23 -9.50
C ALA A 43 19.86 7.76 -10.41
N HIS A 44 19.58 8.53 -11.45
CA HIS A 44 18.49 8.36 -12.42
C HIS A 44 18.38 6.91 -12.95
N GLY A 45 17.18 6.32 -12.86
CA GLY A 45 16.80 5.13 -13.61
C GLY A 45 17.09 3.78 -12.96
N ASN A 46 17.64 3.70 -11.75
CA ASN A 46 17.93 2.41 -11.14
C ASN A 46 16.86 2.01 -10.12
N VAL A 47 15.69 1.59 -10.63
CA VAL A 47 14.57 1.05 -9.81
C VAL A 47 15.03 -0.16 -8.98
N GLU A 48 15.95 -0.95 -9.50
CA GLU A 48 16.49 -2.13 -8.80
C GLU A 48 17.19 -1.75 -7.49
N THR A 49 17.97 -0.70 -7.51
CA THR A 49 18.71 -0.23 -6.33
C THR A 49 17.79 0.43 -5.30
N ALA A 50 16.75 1.12 -5.77
CA ALA A 50 15.70 1.66 -4.90
C ALA A 50 14.95 0.54 -4.16
N VAL A 51 14.55 -0.52 -4.87
CA VAL A 51 13.93 -1.72 -4.27
C VAL A 51 14.87 -2.42 -3.30
N GLN A 52 16.17 -2.47 -3.61
CA GLN A 52 17.17 -3.06 -2.71
C GLN A 52 17.32 -2.25 -1.42
N ALA A 53 17.34 -0.91 -1.49
CA ALA A 53 17.36 -0.05 -0.32
C ALA A 53 16.16 -0.30 0.60
N LEU A 54 14.94 -0.38 0.02
CA LEU A 54 13.72 -0.70 0.79
C LEU A 54 13.76 -2.10 1.41
N LYS A 55 14.33 -3.10 0.72
CA LYS A 55 14.52 -4.47 1.25
C LYS A 55 15.48 -4.52 2.44
N LEU A 56 16.49 -3.66 2.46
CA LEU A 56 17.45 -3.53 3.55
C LEU A 56 16.93 -2.67 4.71
N GLY A 57 15.67 -2.20 4.61
CA GLY A 57 15.01 -1.45 5.66
C GLY A 57 15.07 0.07 5.51
N ALA A 58 15.49 0.60 4.35
CA ALA A 58 15.32 2.02 4.10
C ALA A 58 13.83 2.40 4.15
N PHE A 59 13.54 3.52 4.79
CA PHE A 59 12.21 4.08 4.90
C PHE A 59 11.63 4.48 3.53
N ASP A 60 12.49 5.10 2.68
CA ASP A 60 12.12 5.53 1.34
C ASP A 60 13.37 5.74 0.47
N PHE A 61 13.16 6.10 -0.80
CA PHE A 61 14.24 6.49 -1.72
C PHE A 61 13.88 7.74 -2.52
N ILE A 62 14.91 8.48 -2.96
CA ILE A 62 14.77 9.70 -3.73
C ILE A 62 15.64 9.62 -4.98
N SER A 63 15.05 9.76 -6.16
CA SER A 63 15.81 9.81 -7.41
C SER A 63 16.39 11.20 -7.69
N LYS A 64 17.63 11.27 -8.16
CA LYS A 64 18.23 12.49 -8.71
C LYS A 64 17.65 12.76 -10.12
N PRO A 65 17.34 14.02 -10.51
CA PRO A 65 17.53 15.26 -9.76
C PRO A 65 16.53 15.41 -8.61
N LEU A 66 17.03 15.94 -7.49
CA LEU A 66 16.23 16.14 -6.29
C LEU A 66 15.17 17.24 -6.51
N HIS A 67 13.91 16.88 -6.53
CA HIS A 67 12.81 17.83 -6.50
C HIS A 67 12.46 18.16 -5.04
N LEU A 68 12.54 19.44 -4.68
CA LEU A 68 12.29 19.91 -3.31
C LEU A 68 10.94 19.45 -2.74
N GLY A 69 9.90 19.38 -3.57
CA GLY A 69 8.58 18.86 -3.18
C GLY A 69 8.64 17.42 -2.68
N ASN A 70 9.28 16.52 -3.45
CA ASN A 70 9.43 15.12 -3.08
C ASN A 70 10.29 14.94 -1.81
N LEU A 71 11.40 15.68 -1.73
CA LEU A 71 12.27 15.66 -0.55
C LEU A 71 11.51 16.09 0.71
N ARG A 72 10.73 17.16 0.62
CA ARG A 72 9.92 17.66 1.74
C ARG A 72 8.91 16.62 2.20
N THR A 73 8.19 15.98 1.28
CA THR A 73 7.22 14.94 1.59
C THR A 73 7.86 13.75 2.31
N ILE A 74 9.04 13.32 1.86
CA ILE A 74 9.77 12.21 2.47
C ILE A 74 10.25 12.57 3.88
N ILE A 75 10.81 13.77 4.07
CA ILE A 75 11.21 14.25 5.39
C ILE A 75 10.01 14.35 6.33
N GLU A 76 8.90 14.95 5.88
CA GLU A 76 7.67 15.05 6.67
C GLU A 76 7.12 13.67 7.08
N ASN A 77 7.17 12.70 6.18
CA ASN A 77 6.75 11.33 6.48
C ASN A 77 7.72 10.64 7.45
N ALA A 78 9.02 10.83 7.30
CA ALA A 78 10.02 10.26 8.20
C ALA A 78 9.91 10.85 9.61
N LEU A 79 9.73 12.17 9.75
CA LEU A 79 9.52 12.84 11.03
C LEU A 79 8.23 12.36 11.73
N LYS A 80 7.18 12.05 10.96
CA LYS A 80 5.95 11.42 11.49
C LYS A 80 6.23 10.02 12.05
N VAL A 81 7.08 9.24 11.40
CA VAL A 81 7.49 7.90 11.87
C VAL A 81 8.33 8.02 13.13
N SER A 82 9.29 8.95 13.21
CA SER A 82 10.14 9.18 14.40
C SER A 82 9.33 9.69 15.60
N ALA A 83 8.35 10.58 15.37
CA ALA A 83 7.46 11.09 16.43
C ALA A 83 6.48 10.02 16.96
N THR A 84 6.23 8.96 16.21
CA THR A 84 5.36 7.83 16.57
C THR A 84 6.14 6.60 17.04
N GLY A 85 7.43 6.73 17.29
CA GLY A 85 8.28 5.69 17.86
C GLY A 85 7.74 5.19 19.20
N GLN A 86 7.19 4.02 19.21
CA GLN A 86 6.50 3.19 20.18
C GLN A 86 4.96 3.21 20.06
N ASN A 87 4.46 2.08 19.52
CA ASN A 87 3.03 1.75 19.45
C ASN A 87 2.16 2.50 18.44
N SER A 88 2.59 2.61 17.19
CA SER A 88 1.62 2.51 16.10
C SER A 88 1.23 1.05 15.90
N GLY A 89 0.71 0.44 16.96
CA GLY A 89 -0.20 -0.67 16.79
C GLY A 89 -1.23 -0.18 15.79
N SER A 90 -1.31 -0.86 14.66
CA SER A 90 -2.28 -0.65 13.58
C SER A 90 -3.70 -0.79 14.13
N ASN A 91 -4.13 0.17 14.94
CA ASN A 91 -5.46 0.19 15.51
C ASN A 91 -6.41 0.72 14.45
N LEU A 92 -7.31 -0.15 14.01
CA LEU A 92 -8.52 0.31 13.37
C LEU A 92 -9.21 1.28 14.34
N LEU A 93 -9.15 2.60 14.07
CA LEU A 93 -9.83 3.62 14.86
C LEU A 93 -11.33 3.56 14.56
N GLY A 94 -12.16 3.72 15.58
CA GLY A 94 -13.61 3.74 15.52
C GLY A 94 -14.28 2.78 16.50
N GLU A 95 -15.52 3.08 16.85
CA GLU A 95 -16.34 2.37 17.82
C GLU A 95 -17.61 1.75 17.21
N SER A 96 -17.79 1.85 15.87
CA SER A 96 -18.97 1.29 15.22
C SER A 96 -19.05 -0.22 15.40
N GLU A 97 -20.25 -0.76 15.54
CA GLU A 97 -20.51 -2.20 15.69
C GLU A 97 -19.90 -3.02 14.55
N ARG A 98 -20.00 -2.52 13.30
CA ARG A 98 -19.39 -3.16 12.13
C ARG A 98 -17.88 -3.28 12.26
N ARG A 99 -17.25 -2.29 12.88
CA ARG A 99 -15.82 -2.28 13.10
C ARG A 99 -15.39 -3.17 14.26
N HIS A 100 -16.22 -3.27 15.29
CA HIS A 100 -16.01 -4.23 16.37
C HIS A 100 -16.03 -5.67 15.82
N ASN A 101 -17.03 -6.01 15.02
CA ASN A 101 -17.14 -7.29 14.34
C ASN A 101 -15.93 -7.57 13.43
N LEU A 102 -15.45 -6.57 12.71
CA LEU A 102 -14.26 -6.69 11.87
C LEU A 102 -13.00 -6.99 12.71
N ARG A 103 -12.81 -6.31 13.85
CA ARG A 103 -11.67 -6.59 14.76
C ARG A 103 -11.72 -7.99 15.33
N GLU A 104 -12.90 -8.45 15.74
CA GLU A 104 -13.09 -9.82 16.25
C GLU A 104 -12.76 -10.85 15.16
N MET A 105 -13.24 -10.63 13.93
CA MET A 105 -12.91 -11.48 12.79
C MET A 105 -11.39 -11.46 12.48
N ILE A 106 -10.74 -10.30 12.49
CA ILE A 106 -9.30 -10.18 12.31
C ILE A 106 -8.56 -11.04 13.35
N GLY A 107 -8.93 -10.96 14.62
CA GLY A 107 -8.32 -11.77 15.68
C GLY A 107 -8.46 -13.28 15.43
N LYS A 108 -9.63 -13.74 15.00
CA LYS A 108 -9.88 -15.16 14.66
C LYS A 108 -9.08 -15.59 13.44
N VAL A 109 -9.09 -14.76 12.38
CA VAL A 109 -8.43 -15.06 11.11
C VAL A 109 -6.91 -14.97 11.23
N ALA A 110 -6.39 -14.12 12.10
CA ALA A 110 -4.96 -13.95 12.31
C ALA A 110 -4.27 -15.26 12.72
N GLN A 111 -4.92 -16.08 13.54
CA GLN A 111 -4.39 -17.38 14.00
C GLN A 111 -4.39 -18.47 12.93
N SER A 112 -5.18 -18.30 11.87
CA SER A 112 -5.23 -19.24 10.74
C SER A 112 -4.05 -19.04 9.78
N GLN A 113 -3.58 -20.12 9.17
CA GLN A 113 -2.61 -20.07 8.06
C GLN A 113 -3.30 -20.09 6.68
N ALA A 114 -4.63 -20.16 6.64
CA ALA A 114 -5.39 -20.16 5.41
C ALA A 114 -5.22 -18.83 4.65
N PRO A 115 -5.27 -18.84 3.32
CA PRO A 115 -5.35 -17.63 2.52
C PRO A 115 -6.59 -16.80 2.90
N VAL A 116 -6.42 -15.48 2.93
CA VAL A 116 -7.50 -14.54 3.24
C VAL A 116 -7.65 -13.55 2.10
N HIS A 117 -8.89 -13.38 1.66
CA HIS A 117 -9.25 -12.36 0.68
C HIS A 117 -9.94 -11.19 1.37
N ILE A 118 -9.40 -9.98 1.19
CA ILE A 118 -9.91 -8.76 1.79
C ILE A 118 -10.63 -7.96 0.71
N SER A 119 -11.97 -7.96 0.75
CA SER A 119 -12.80 -7.20 -0.17
C SER A 119 -13.20 -5.83 0.41
N GLY A 120 -13.49 -4.86 -0.45
CA GLY A 120 -13.94 -3.53 -0.04
C GLY A 120 -13.53 -2.45 -1.03
N GLU A 121 -14.21 -1.32 -1.00
CA GLU A 121 -13.97 -0.20 -1.90
C GLU A 121 -12.53 0.34 -1.80
N SER A 122 -12.11 1.08 -2.84
CA SER A 122 -10.80 1.76 -2.80
C SER A 122 -10.74 2.75 -1.64
N GLY A 123 -9.59 2.82 -0.96
CA GLY A 123 -9.39 3.75 0.16
C GLY A 123 -10.03 3.37 1.49
N THR A 124 -10.60 2.15 1.64
CA THR A 124 -11.23 1.69 2.90
C THR A 124 -10.23 1.24 3.97
N GLY A 125 -8.94 1.07 3.62
CA GLY A 125 -7.90 0.62 4.54
C GLY A 125 -7.63 -0.88 4.51
N LYS A 126 -7.80 -1.57 3.36
CA LYS A 126 -7.54 -3.01 3.19
C LYS A 126 -6.12 -3.41 3.57
N GLU A 127 -5.11 -2.60 3.24
CA GLU A 127 -3.71 -2.86 3.64
C GLU A 127 -3.53 -2.81 5.15
N LEU A 128 -4.17 -1.86 5.84
CA LEU A 128 -4.13 -1.79 7.30
C LEU A 128 -4.70 -3.06 7.93
N VAL A 129 -5.81 -3.57 7.40
CA VAL A 129 -6.40 -4.85 7.84
C VAL A 129 -5.43 -6.01 7.60
N ALA A 130 -4.77 -6.08 6.44
CA ALA A 130 -3.77 -7.11 6.15
C ALA A 130 -2.58 -7.06 7.13
N ARG A 131 -2.08 -5.87 7.46
CA ARG A 131 -1.02 -5.68 8.47
C ARG A 131 -1.48 -6.13 9.86
N MET A 132 -2.72 -5.83 10.25
CA MET A 132 -3.26 -6.29 11.53
C MET A 132 -3.37 -7.82 11.60
N ILE A 133 -3.81 -8.48 10.52
CA ILE A 133 -3.86 -9.94 10.43
C ILE A 133 -2.46 -10.53 10.58
N HIS A 134 -1.45 -9.93 9.95
CA HIS A 134 -0.06 -10.37 10.06
C HIS A 134 0.47 -10.20 11.49
N ASN A 135 0.37 -8.98 12.04
CA ASN A 135 0.91 -8.62 13.37
C ASN A 135 0.25 -9.37 14.53
N SER A 136 -1.02 -9.78 14.36
CA SER A 136 -1.74 -10.57 15.36
C SER A 136 -1.60 -12.08 15.16
N GLY A 137 -0.88 -12.51 14.14
CA GLY A 137 -0.73 -13.91 13.76
C GLY A 137 0.60 -14.54 14.20
N PRO A 138 0.75 -15.86 14.03
CA PRO A 138 1.96 -16.58 14.42
C PRO A 138 3.20 -16.25 13.56
N ARG A 139 3.05 -15.47 12.48
CA ARG A 139 4.13 -15.00 11.62
C ARG A 139 4.46 -13.52 11.82
N ALA A 140 4.04 -12.91 12.93
CA ALA A 140 4.24 -11.50 13.23
C ALA A 140 5.72 -11.06 13.22
N GLU A 141 6.62 -11.97 13.62
CA GLU A 141 8.08 -11.76 13.60
C GLU A 141 8.70 -11.98 12.21
N GLY A 142 7.94 -12.53 11.27
CA GLY A 142 8.41 -12.76 9.90
C GLY A 142 8.19 -11.54 9.00
N PRO A 143 8.70 -11.56 7.76
CA PRO A 143 8.54 -10.44 6.84
C PRO A 143 7.07 -10.27 6.41
N PHE A 144 6.60 -9.00 6.38
CA PHE A 144 5.37 -8.61 5.71
C PHE A 144 5.74 -7.92 4.39
N VAL A 145 5.45 -8.58 3.27
CA VAL A 145 5.80 -8.08 1.93
C VAL A 145 4.52 -7.62 1.21
N PRO A 146 4.21 -6.31 1.20
CA PRO A 146 3.09 -5.78 0.43
C PRO A 146 3.48 -5.61 -1.03
N VAL A 147 2.57 -5.98 -1.93
CA VAL A 147 2.75 -5.90 -3.38
C VAL A 147 1.48 -5.34 -3.99
N ASN A 148 1.58 -4.18 -4.65
CA ASN A 148 0.50 -3.67 -5.48
C ASN A 148 0.63 -4.26 -6.88
N CYS A 149 -0.29 -5.19 -7.24
CA CYS A 149 -0.23 -5.92 -8.52
C CYS A 149 -0.43 -5.01 -9.73
N GLY A 150 -1.20 -3.93 -9.59
CA GLY A 150 -1.44 -2.97 -10.68
C GLY A 150 -0.30 -1.97 -10.90
N ALA A 151 0.62 -1.84 -9.94
CA ALA A 151 1.73 -0.89 -10.05
C ALA A 151 2.97 -1.45 -10.77
N ILE A 152 3.02 -2.77 -11.01
CA ILE A 152 4.17 -3.42 -11.64
C ILE A 152 3.92 -3.53 -13.15
N PRO A 153 4.83 -3.01 -14.01
CA PRO A 153 4.73 -3.18 -15.46
C PRO A 153 4.63 -4.66 -15.86
N ALA A 154 3.77 -4.97 -16.83
CA ALA A 154 3.46 -6.35 -17.22
C ALA A 154 4.72 -7.19 -17.61
N GLU A 155 5.71 -6.54 -18.22
CA GLU A 155 6.97 -7.18 -18.64
C GLU A 155 7.88 -7.55 -17.47
N LEU A 156 7.72 -6.88 -16.32
CA LEU A 156 8.57 -7.07 -15.14
C LEU A 156 7.90 -7.91 -14.05
N VAL A 157 6.57 -8.06 -14.11
CA VAL A 157 5.78 -8.74 -13.08
C VAL A 157 6.35 -10.12 -12.73
N GLU A 158 6.71 -10.92 -13.72
CA GLU A 158 7.24 -12.25 -13.48
C GLU A 158 8.58 -12.24 -12.73
N SER A 159 9.49 -11.40 -13.17
CA SER A 159 10.81 -11.22 -12.56
C SER A 159 10.72 -10.64 -11.15
N GLU A 160 9.80 -9.70 -10.91
CA GLU A 160 9.59 -9.12 -9.58
C GLU A 160 9.00 -10.14 -8.60
N PHE A 161 8.00 -10.91 -9.03
CA PHE A 161 7.34 -11.88 -8.17
C PHE A 161 8.23 -13.09 -7.83
N PHE A 162 8.86 -13.68 -8.84
CA PHE A 162 9.53 -14.99 -8.71
C PHE A 162 11.05 -14.91 -8.75
N GLY A 163 11.60 -13.71 -9.01
CA GLY A 163 13.03 -13.52 -9.16
C GLY A 163 13.57 -14.00 -10.50
N HIS A 164 14.84 -13.78 -10.75
CA HIS A 164 15.52 -14.21 -11.98
C HIS A 164 16.98 -14.54 -11.73
N ARG A 165 17.53 -15.38 -12.62
CA ARG A 165 18.95 -15.65 -12.69
C ARG A 165 19.63 -14.76 -13.70
N LYS A 166 20.90 -14.46 -13.46
CA LYS A 166 21.76 -13.70 -14.37
C LYS A 166 21.69 -14.27 -15.78
N GLY A 167 21.49 -13.39 -16.77
CA GLY A 167 21.44 -13.77 -18.18
C GLY A 167 20.11 -14.36 -18.67
N SER A 168 19.07 -14.38 -17.85
CA SER A 168 17.76 -14.94 -18.22
C SER A 168 16.99 -14.09 -19.24
N PHE A 169 17.27 -12.80 -19.31
CA PHE A 169 16.75 -11.86 -20.32
C PHE A 169 17.72 -10.69 -20.50
N THR A 170 17.48 -9.86 -21.54
CA THR A 170 18.27 -8.64 -21.80
C THR A 170 18.08 -7.67 -20.64
N GLY A 171 19.15 -7.44 -19.84
CA GLY A 171 19.10 -6.63 -18.61
C GLY A 171 19.24 -7.40 -17.32
N ALA A 172 19.19 -8.74 -17.32
CA ALA A 172 19.44 -9.58 -16.16
C ALA A 172 20.95 -9.66 -15.86
N VAL A 173 21.51 -8.60 -15.28
CA VAL A 173 22.96 -8.49 -15.00
C VAL A 173 23.37 -9.37 -13.81
N ASN A 174 22.50 -9.49 -12.80
CA ASN A 174 22.73 -10.24 -11.58
C ASN A 174 21.56 -11.18 -11.29
N ASP A 175 21.75 -12.12 -10.35
CA ASP A 175 20.65 -12.89 -9.76
C ASP A 175 19.79 -11.94 -8.88
N LYS A 176 18.48 -12.09 -8.92
CA LYS A 176 17.54 -11.32 -8.10
C LYS A 176 16.52 -12.24 -7.43
N ALA A 177 16.40 -12.15 -6.12
CA ALA A 177 15.32 -12.79 -5.38
C ALA A 177 13.99 -12.07 -5.65
N GLY A 178 12.93 -12.83 -5.88
CA GLY A 178 11.58 -12.28 -6.08
C GLY A 178 10.85 -12.00 -4.76
N LEU A 179 9.73 -11.29 -4.87
CA LEU A 179 8.88 -10.93 -3.73
C LEU A 179 8.37 -12.16 -2.95
N VAL A 180 8.10 -13.27 -3.65
CA VAL A 180 7.71 -14.55 -3.02
C VAL A 180 8.82 -15.08 -2.12
N GLN A 181 10.09 -15.05 -2.57
CA GLN A 181 11.23 -15.47 -1.75
C GLN A 181 11.49 -14.52 -0.59
N CYS A 182 11.31 -13.20 -0.81
CA CYS A 182 11.44 -12.20 0.25
C CYS A 182 10.39 -12.37 1.37
N ALA A 183 9.21 -12.92 1.04
CA ALA A 183 8.15 -13.18 1.99
C ALA A 183 8.27 -14.54 2.71
N ARG A 184 9.37 -15.28 2.50
CA ARG A 184 9.58 -16.61 3.11
C ARG A 184 9.41 -16.54 4.63
N ASP A 185 8.68 -17.53 5.17
CA ASP A 185 8.32 -17.68 6.58
C ASP A 185 7.49 -16.52 7.16
N GLY A 186 7.09 -15.58 6.31
CA GLY A 186 6.28 -14.42 6.61
C GLY A 186 4.94 -14.40 5.87
N THR A 187 4.54 -13.22 5.42
CA THR A 187 3.27 -12.96 4.73
C THR A 187 3.50 -12.17 3.45
N LEU A 188 2.96 -12.66 2.34
CA LEU A 188 2.85 -11.92 1.07
C LEU A 188 1.45 -11.32 0.98
N PHE A 189 1.35 -10.01 0.92
CA PHE A 189 0.10 -9.30 0.72
C PHE A 189 0.00 -8.78 -0.71
N LEU A 190 -1.00 -9.28 -1.45
CA LEU A 190 -1.25 -8.98 -2.85
C LEU A 190 -2.40 -7.96 -2.93
N ASP A 191 -2.07 -6.68 -2.96
CA ASP A 191 -3.05 -5.62 -3.17
C ASP A 191 -3.41 -5.51 -4.65
N GLU A 192 -4.68 -5.24 -4.94
CA GLU A 192 -5.27 -5.21 -6.26
C GLU A 192 -4.95 -6.48 -7.09
N ILE A 193 -5.15 -7.67 -6.47
CA ILE A 193 -4.87 -8.96 -7.11
C ILE A 193 -5.65 -9.16 -8.41
N ALA A 194 -6.77 -8.48 -8.58
CA ALA A 194 -7.58 -8.46 -9.79
C ALA A 194 -6.82 -7.93 -11.03
N ASP A 195 -5.76 -7.14 -10.83
CA ASP A 195 -4.96 -6.57 -11.92
C ASP A 195 -3.82 -7.49 -12.37
N LEU A 196 -3.69 -8.68 -11.74
CA LEU A 196 -2.64 -9.63 -12.09
C LEU A 196 -2.93 -10.30 -13.44
N PRO A 197 -2.00 -10.26 -14.42
CA PRO A 197 -2.19 -10.91 -15.72
C PRO A 197 -2.48 -12.42 -15.60
N LEU A 198 -3.33 -12.98 -16.47
CA LEU A 198 -3.72 -14.39 -16.45
C LEU A 198 -2.52 -15.37 -16.42
N ALA A 199 -1.46 -15.07 -17.17
CA ALA A 199 -0.24 -15.87 -17.16
C ALA A 199 0.43 -15.93 -15.79
N MET A 200 0.34 -14.83 -15.03
CA MET A 200 0.89 -14.73 -13.68
C MET A 200 0.01 -15.41 -12.64
N GLN A 201 -1.31 -15.40 -12.86
CA GLN A 201 -2.25 -16.12 -12.00
C GLN A 201 -1.94 -17.62 -11.99
N VAL A 202 -1.55 -18.22 -13.13
CA VAL A 202 -1.12 -19.62 -13.22
C VAL A 202 0.11 -19.89 -12.34
N LYS A 203 1.11 -19.00 -12.39
CA LYS A 203 2.35 -19.17 -11.62
C LYS A 203 2.12 -18.97 -10.12
N LEU A 204 1.31 -17.96 -9.76
CA LEU A 204 0.92 -17.73 -8.38
C LEU A 204 0.17 -18.94 -7.80
N LEU A 205 -0.76 -19.53 -8.55
CA LEU A 205 -1.48 -20.72 -8.13
C LEU A 205 -0.51 -21.86 -7.77
N ARG A 206 0.52 -22.10 -8.58
CA ARG A 206 1.56 -23.11 -8.29
C ARG A 206 2.29 -22.81 -6.98
N VAL A 207 2.69 -21.55 -6.75
CA VAL A 207 3.34 -21.17 -5.49
C VAL A 207 2.45 -21.47 -4.28
N ILE A 208 1.14 -21.16 -4.38
CA ILE A 208 0.20 -21.40 -3.27
C ILE A 208 -0.03 -22.91 -3.04
N GLN A 209 -0.08 -23.71 -4.11
CA GLN A 209 -0.38 -25.15 -4.02
C GLN A 209 0.84 -25.98 -3.66
N GLU A 210 1.96 -25.74 -4.33
CA GLU A 210 3.16 -26.56 -4.24
C GLU A 210 4.17 -26.05 -3.22
N LYS A 211 3.97 -24.83 -2.69
CA LYS A 211 4.92 -24.13 -1.81
C LYS A 211 6.33 -24.10 -2.39
N LYS A 212 6.42 -23.89 -3.70
CA LYS A 212 7.67 -23.80 -4.45
C LYS A 212 7.64 -22.62 -5.39
N VAL A 213 8.80 -22.05 -5.63
CA VAL A 213 9.01 -20.96 -6.58
C VAL A 213 10.14 -21.31 -7.51
N ARG A 214 10.01 -20.96 -8.79
CA ARG A 214 11.05 -21.13 -9.79
C ARG A 214 11.41 -19.77 -10.39
N PRO A 215 12.62 -19.25 -10.09
CA PRO A 215 13.10 -18.01 -10.69
C PRO A 215 13.18 -18.09 -12.23
N VAL A 216 13.01 -16.97 -12.91
CA VAL A 216 13.14 -16.90 -14.36
C VAL A 216 14.57 -17.31 -14.75
N GLY A 217 14.69 -18.25 -15.71
CA GLY A 217 15.99 -18.82 -16.13
C GLY A 217 16.57 -19.89 -15.20
N ALA A 218 15.93 -20.20 -14.07
CA ALA A 218 16.37 -21.31 -13.21
C ALA A 218 15.81 -22.66 -13.68
N SER A 219 16.62 -23.71 -13.53
CA SER A 219 16.21 -25.11 -13.78
C SER A 219 15.60 -25.77 -12.55
N GLN A 220 15.91 -25.27 -11.36
CA GLN A 220 15.47 -25.84 -10.09
C GLN A 220 14.41 -24.99 -9.42
N GLU A 221 13.52 -25.64 -8.69
CA GLU A 221 12.52 -25.01 -7.83
C GLU A 221 13.08 -24.87 -6.41
N GLU A 222 12.71 -23.79 -5.75
CA GLU A 222 13.05 -23.49 -4.36
C GLU A 222 11.80 -23.62 -3.49
N SER A 223 11.91 -24.30 -2.34
CA SER A 223 10.80 -24.37 -1.39
C SER A 223 10.59 -23.01 -0.74
N VAL A 224 9.33 -22.58 -0.63
CA VAL A 224 8.94 -21.33 0.02
C VAL A 224 7.67 -21.54 0.85
N ASP A 225 7.75 -21.27 2.14
CA ASP A 225 6.56 -21.24 3.00
C ASP A 225 6.17 -19.79 3.25
N VAL A 226 5.00 -19.38 2.72
CA VAL A 226 4.51 -18.01 2.78
C VAL A 226 3.01 -18.03 3.01
N ARG A 227 2.52 -17.17 3.92
CA ARG A 227 1.09 -16.90 4.08
C ARG A 227 0.65 -15.91 3.03
N ILE A 228 -0.47 -16.18 2.36
CA ILE A 228 -1.03 -15.31 1.33
C ILE A 228 -2.21 -14.52 1.90
N LEU A 229 -2.14 -13.20 1.81
CA LEU A 229 -3.27 -12.30 1.95
C LEU A 229 -3.48 -11.60 0.60
N SER A 230 -4.72 -11.43 0.17
CA SER A 230 -5.04 -10.74 -1.09
C SER A 230 -6.10 -9.68 -0.85
N ALA A 231 -6.08 -8.61 -1.64
CA ALA A 231 -7.08 -7.57 -1.59
C ALA A 231 -7.45 -7.08 -2.99
N THR A 232 -8.68 -6.64 -3.16
CA THR A 232 -9.14 -5.90 -4.34
C THR A 232 -10.45 -5.14 -4.05
N HIS A 233 -10.72 -4.13 -4.86
CA HIS A 233 -12.02 -3.45 -4.89
C HIS A 233 -12.93 -4.02 -5.98
N LYS A 234 -12.42 -4.88 -6.89
CA LYS A 234 -13.18 -5.48 -7.99
C LYS A 234 -13.90 -6.74 -7.55
N ASN A 235 -14.98 -7.07 -8.23
CA ASN A 235 -15.73 -8.31 -8.01
C ASN A 235 -15.05 -9.48 -8.73
N LEU A 236 -14.27 -10.28 -7.99
CA LEU A 236 -13.55 -11.43 -8.55
C LEU A 236 -14.49 -12.50 -9.13
N SER A 237 -15.66 -12.74 -8.52
CA SER A 237 -16.62 -13.73 -9.05
C SER A 237 -17.13 -13.34 -10.44
N LYS A 238 -17.37 -12.03 -10.66
CA LYS A 238 -17.73 -11.52 -11.98
C LYS A 238 -16.56 -11.67 -12.97
N MET A 239 -15.34 -11.33 -12.56
CA MET A 239 -14.15 -11.47 -13.41
C MET A 239 -13.87 -12.94 -13.78
N VAL A 240 -14.21 -13.90 -12.91
CA VAL A 240 -14.14 -15.34 -13.24
C VAL A 240 -15.15 -15.67 -14.34
N ALA A 241 -16.39 -15.19 -14.23
CA ALA A 241 -17.42 -15.41 -15.25
C ALA A 241 -17.05 -14.77 -16.60
N ASP A 242 -16.38 -13.62 -16.57
CA ASP A 242 -15.93 -12.88 -17.77
C ASP A 242 -14.60 -13.45 -18.34
N GLY A 243 -13.97 -14.42 -17.68
CA GLY A 243 -12.70 -15.04 -18.10
C GLY A 243 -11.44 -14.19 -17.85
N GLU A 244 -11.57 -13.10 -17.09
CA GLU A 244 -10.47 -12.20 -16.72
C GLU A 244 -9.69 -12.68 -15.48
N PHE A 245 -10.30 -13.57 -14.70
CA PHE A 245 -9.66 -14.18 -13.52
C PHE A 245 -9.88 -15.70 -13.54
N ARG A 246 -8.86 -16.46 -13.15
CA ARG A 246 -8.95 -17.92 -13.15
C ARG A 246 -9.76 -18.43 -11.96
N GLU A 247 -10.68 -19.33 -12.24
CA GLU A 247 -11.53 -19.96 -11.23
C GLU A 247 -10.73 -20.76 -10.19
N ASP A 248 -9.71 -21.49 -10.63
CA ASP A 248 -8.86 -22.32 -9.76
C ASP A 248 -8.06 -21.45 -8.75
N LEU A 249 -7.57 -20.31 -9.18
CA LEU A 249 -6.91 -19.33 -8.29
C LEU A 249 -7.91 -18.70 -7.34
N TYR A 250 -9.09 -18.30 -7.83
CA TYR A 250 -10.14 -17.70 -7.02
C TYR A 250 -10.48 -18.56 -5.80
N TYR A 251 -10.79 -19.85 -5.99
CA TYR A 251 -11.09 -20.74 -4.87
C TYR A 251 -9.89 -21.00 -3.95
N ARG A 252 -8.67 -20.78 -4.42
CA ARG A 252 -7.47 -21.00 -3.62
C ARG A 252 -7.12 -19.80 -2.75
N ILE A 253 -7.39 -18.58 -3.18
CA ILE A 253 -7.11 -17.35 -2.41
C ILE A 253 -8.31 -16.91 -1.56
N ASN A 254 -9.54 -17.22 -1.98
CA ASN A 254 -10.78 -16.85 -1.30
C ASN A 254 -11.27 -17.99 -0.38
N VAL A 255 -10.39 -18.47 0.52
CA VAL A 255 -10.75 -19.48 1.53
C VAL A 255 -11.49 -18.81 2.69
N ILE A 256 -11.04 -17.63 3.11
CA ILE A 256 -11.70 -16.79 4.10
C ILE A 256 -11.87 -15.42 3.45
N GLU A 257 -13.11 -14.96 3.34
CA GLU A 257 -13.41 -13.62 2.88
C GLU A 257 -13.63 -12.68 4.07
N LEU A 258 -12.99 -11.51 4.01
CA LEU A 258 -13.10 -10.47 5.01
C LEU A 258 -13.47 -9.16 4.31
N HIS A 259 -14.70 -8.69 4.54
CA HIS A 259 -15.20 -7.47 3.94
C HIS A 259 -14.90 -6.25 4.81
N VAL A 260 -14.24 -5.25 4.21
CA VAL A 260 -13.96 -3.95 4.85
C VAL A 260 -15.06 -2.97 4.46
N PRO A 261 -15.91 -2.54 5.39
CA PRO A 261 -17.04 -1.66 5.08
C PRO A 261 -16.57 -0.29 4.58
N ALA A 262 -17.35 0.35 3.73
CA ALA A 262 -17.13 1.72 3.27
C ALA A 262 -17.26 2.72 4.43
N LEU A 263 -16.60 3.88 4.33
CA LEU A 263 -16.59 4.88 5.41
C LEU A 263 -18.01 5.37 5.76
N ARG A 264 -18.87 5.57 4.76
CA ARG A 264 -20.28 5.92 4.94
C ARG A 264 -21.11 4.89 5.73
N GLU A 265 -20.62 3.65 5.82
CA GLU A 265 -21.30 2.56 6.54
C GLU A 265 -20.81 2.42 7.98
N ARG A 266 -19.82 3.23 8.40
CA ARG A 266 -19.19 3.17 9.72
C ARG A 266 -19.75 4.20 10.71
N GLY A 267 -20.84 4.92 10.36
CA GLY A 267 -21.47 5.92 11.23
C GLY A 267 -20.49 7.03 11.61
N ASP A 268 -20.37 7.30 12.91
CA ASP A 268 -19.56 8.40 13.45
C ASP A 268 -18.04 8.17 13.38
N ASP A 269 -17.59 7.02 12.90
CA ASP A 269 -16.16 6.73 12.74
C ASP A 269 -15.46 7.76 11.83
N ALA A 270 -16.21 8.42 10.92
CA ALA A 270 -15.65 9.47 10.07
C ALA A 270 -15.10 10.65 10.89
N LEU A 271 -15.78 11.04 11.97
CA LEU A 271 -15.29 12.11 12.86
C LEU A 271 -14.09 11.67 13.69
N LEU A 272 -14.12 10.44 14.23
CA LEU A 272 -12.99 9.91 14.99
C LEU A 272 -11.72 9.79 14.11
N LEU A 273 -11.88 9.38 12.86
CA LEU A 273 -10.80 9.34 11.89
C LEU A 273 -10.32 10.75 11.52
N ALA A 274 -11.24 11.70 11.34
CA ALA A 274 -10.88 13.08 11.06
C ALA A 274 -10.08 13.71 12.21
N ASP A 275 -10.52 13.54 13.44
CA ASP A 275 -9.81 14.04 14.62
C ASP A 275 -8.42 13.42 14.75
N HIS A 276 -8.28 12.10 14.49
CA HIS A 276 -6.99 11.44 14.50
C HIS A 276 -6.05 11.94 13.39
N ILE A 277 -6.57 12.11 12.16
CA ILE A 277 -5.78 12.63 11.04
C ILE A 277 -5.32 14.06 11.36
N LEU A 278 -6.20 14.92 11.88
CA LEU A 278 -5.87 16.29 12.26
C LEU A 278 -4.86 16.36 13.39
N GLN A 279 -4.96 15.46 14.40
CA GLN A 279 -3.96 15.35 15.45
C GLN A 279 -2.59 15.01 14.87
N ARG A 280 -2.52 14.05 13.93
CA ARG A 280 -1.28 13.69 13.22
C ARG A 280 -0.71 14.86 12.40
N LEU A 281 -1.58 15.70 11.84
CA LEU A 281 -1.19 16.89 11.08
C LEU A 281 -0.84 18.10 11.97
N GLY A 282 -0.88 17.97 13.30
CA GLY A 282 -0.63 19.06 14.24
C GLY A 282 -1.73 20.12 14.27
N ALA A 283 -2.93 19.79 13.82
CA ALA A 283 -4.11 20.65 13.74
C ALA A 283 -5.29 20.08 14.55
N ALA A 284 -5.01 19.54 15.73
CA ALA A 284 -6.06 19.04 16.62
C ALA A 284 -7.11 20.12 16.90
N ASP A 285 -8.39 19.68 17.03
CA ASP A 285 -9.54 20.54 17.32
C ASP A 285 -9.79 21.70 16.32
N SER A 286 -9.27 21.57 15.10
CA SER A 286 -9.43 22.62 14.08
C SER A 286 -10.76 22.60 13.33
N LEU A 287 -11.59 21.53 13.44
CA LEU A 287 -12.90 21.46 12.78
C LEU A 287 -13.96 22.24 13.59
N ASP A 288 -14.66 23.13 12.90
CA ASP A 288 -15.86 23.75 13.47
C ASP A 288 -17.10 22.83 13.36
N ASP A 289 -18.21 23.24 13.99
CA ASP A 289 -19.46 22.47 13.99
C ASP A 289 -20.03 22.27 12.58
N SER A 290 -19.81 23.23 11.67
CA SER A 290 -20.28 23.15 10.29
C SER A 290 -19.52 22.06 9.51
N ALA A 291 -18.20 21.97 9.69
CA ALA A 291 -17.35 20.96 9.08
C ALA A 291 -17.70 19.56 9.63
N ARG A 292 -17.87 19.43 10.95
CA ARG A 292 -18.29 18.17 11.58
C ARG A 292 -19.63 17.67 11.05
N ALA A 293 -20.63 18.55 10.97
CA ALA A 293 -21.94 18.21 10.41
C ALA A 293 -21.88 17.85 8.93
N ALA A 294 -21.01 18.49 8.15
CA ALA A 294 -20.81 18.19 6.74
C ALA A 294 -20.14 16.83 6.54
N LEU A 295 -19.11 16.49 7.32
CA LEU A 295 -18.43 15.19 7.28
C LEU A 295 -19.39 14.02 7.56
N LEU A 296 -20.30 14.17 8.53
CA LEU A 296 -21.29 13.13 8.86
C LEU A 296 -22.30 12.84 7.73
N ARG A 297 -22.54 13.81 6.85
CA ARG A 297 -23.49 13.69 5.73
C ARG A 297 -22.84 13.28 4.42
N TYR A 298 -21.51 13.35 4.35
CA TYR A 298 -20.80 13.11 3.11
C TYR A 298 -20.63 11.60 2.84
N ALA A 299 -20.79 11.20 1.58
CA ALA A 299 -20.77 9.80 1.18
C ALA A 299 -19.37 9.17 1.08
N PHE A 300 -18.31 9.98 1.03
CA PHE A 300 -16.91 9.55 0.90
C PHE A 300 -16.67 8.53 -0.22
N PRO A 301 -16.87 8.87 -1.49
CA PRO A 301 -16.63 7.93 -2.61
C PRO A 301 -15.18 7.40 -2.64
N GLY A 302 -14.21 8.17 -2.16
CA GLY A 302 -12.81 7.73 -1.98
C GLY A 302 -12.47 7.24 -0.57
N ASN A 303 -13.47 7.04 0.30
CA ASN A 303 -13.34 6.53 1.65
C ASN A 303 -12.32 7.28 2.52
N VAL A 304 -11.51 6.57 3.30
CA VAL A 304 -10.52 7.16 4.23
C VAL A 304 -9.43 7.94 3.48
N ARG A 305 -9.04 7.48 2.29
CA ARG A 305 -8.05 8.18 1.46
C ARG A 305 -8.54 9.57 1.04
N GLU A 306 -9.81 9.69 0.67
CA GLU A 306 -10.42 10.98 0.34
C GLU A 306 -10.51 11.88 1.55
N LEU A 307 -10.95 11.36 2.70
CA LEU A 307 -11.00 12.10 3.96
C LEU A 307 -9.61 12.64 4.33
N GLU A 308 -8.56 11.82 4.24
CA GLU A 308 -7.18 12.21 4.51
C GLU A 308 -6.72 13.36 3.61
N HIS A 309 -6.86 13.23 2.29
CA HIS A 309 -6.49 14.27 1.35
C HIS A 309 -7.30 15.57 1.53
N MET A 310 -8.59 15.44 1.88
CA MET A 310 -9.47 16.59 2.16
C MET A 310 -8.98 17.39 3.36
N LEU A 311 -8.65 16.71 4.45
CA LEU A 311 -8.15 17.34 5.68
C LEU A 311 -6.73 17.89 5.51
N GLU A 312 -5.81 17.18 4.87
CA GLU A 312 -4.47 17.66 4.55
C GLU A 312 -4.53 18.97 3.75
N ARG A 313 -5.40 19.03 2.75
CA ARG A 313 -5.60 20.22 1.95
C ARG A 313 -6.17 21.38 2.80
N ALA A 314 -7.19 21.11 3.62
CA ALA A 314 -7.82 22.11 4.46
C ALA A 314 -6.83 22.71 5.46
N VAL A 315 -6.03 21.87 6.13
CA VAL A 315 -4.97 22.33 7.07
C VAL A 315 -3.94 23.20 6.34
N THR A 316 -3.55 22.81 5.13
CA THR A 316 -2.56 23.56 4.33
C THR A 316 -3.08 24.92 3.89
N LEU A 317 -4.36 25.02 3.50
CA LEU A 317 -4.97 26.25 3.00
C LEU A 317 -5.49 27.18 4.11
N CYS A 318 -5.75 26.64 5.31
CA CYS A 318 -6.29 27.38 6.44
C CYS A 318 -5.37 27.34 7.67
N PRO A 319 -4.10 27.77 7.58
CA PRO A 319 -3.16 27.65 8.68
C PRO A 319 -3.63 28.46 9.90
N GLY A 320 -3.76 27.79 11.06
CA GLY A 320 -4.10 28.41 12.34
C GLY A 320 -5.54 28.91 12.47
N ARG A 321 -6.45 28.53 11.57
CA ARG A 321 -7.89 28.83 11.64
C ARG A 321 -8.71 27.56 11.86
N HIS A 322 -9.94 27.74 12.36
CA HIS A 322 -10.91 26.66 12.34
C HIS A 322 -11.33 26.36 10.89
N ILE A 323 -11.36 25.06 10.56
CA ILE A 323 -11.76 24.55 9.26
C ILE A 323 -13.29 24.46 9.24
N SER A 324 -13.92 25.19 8.32
CA SER A 324 -15.37 25.15 8.09
C SER A 324 -15.76 24.14 7.00
N ALA A 325 -17.06 23.89 6.83
CA ALA A 325 -17.58 23.05 5.76
C ALA A 325 -17.14 23.52 4.36
N ALA A 326 -17.02 24.84 4.14
CA ALA A 326 -16.59 25.41 2.87
C ALA A 326 -15.11 25.08 2.57
N ASP A 327 -14.25 25.03 3.60
CA ASP A 327 -12.83 24.75 3.47
C ASP A 327 -12.55 23.26 3.10
N LEU A 328 -13.47 22.36 3.42
CA LEU A 328 -13.38 20.94 3.07
C LEU A 328 -13.56 20.69 1.56
N ASN A 329 -14.19 21.61 0.82
CA ASN A 329 -14.40 21.54 -0.64
C ASN A 329 -14.87 20.13 -1.08
N MET A 330 -15.96 19.68 -0.46
CA MET A 330 -16.59 18.39 -0.77
C MET A 330 -17.18 18.42 -2.18
N ARG A 331 -17.01 17.32 -2.94
CA ARG A 331 -17.67 17.18 -4.24
C ARG A 331 -19.17 17.13 -4.02
N GLN A 332 -19.93 17.97 -4.72
CA GLN A 332 -21.38 17.84 -4.75
C GLN A 332 -21.73 16.56 -5.52
N SER A 333 -22.69 15.82 -5.03
CA SER A 333 -23.12 14.53 -5.60
C SER A 333 -23.68 14.62 -7.02
N ASP A 334 -23.94 15.82 -7.55
CA ASP A 334 -24.47 16.04 -8.89
C ASP A 334 -23.42 15.96 -10.01
N ASP A 335 -22.11 15.99 -9.70
CA ASP A 335 -21.05 15.91 -10.72
C ASP A 335 -20.71 14.48 -11.16
N ALA A 336 -21.13 13.45 -10.41
CA ALA A 336 -20.84 12.05 -10.76
C ALA A 336 -21.69 11.56 -11.94
N ASP A 337 -22.92 12.04 -12.09
CA ASP A 337 -23.81 11.68 -13.21
C ASP A 337 -23.48 12.44 -14.51
N ASN A 338 -22.92 13.65 -14.42
CA ASN A 338 -22.54 14.45 -15.59
C ASN A 338 -21.27 13.97 -16.32
N LEU A 339 -20.36 13.27 -15.64
CA LEU A 339 -19.14 12.72 -16.29
C LEU A 339 -19.42 11.46 -17.11
N GLN A 340 -20.45 10.67 -16.77
CA GLN A 340 -20.85 9.52 -17.59
C GLN A 340 -21.62 9.94 -18.85
N VAL A 341 -22.34 11.04 -18.83
CA VAL A 341 -23.06 11.56 -19.99
C VAL A 341 -22.14 12.26 -20.98
N ALA A 342 -21.05 12.89 -20.53
CA ALA A 342 -20.10 13.60 -21.39
C ALA A 342 -19.16 12.68 -22.18
N VAL A 343 -18.93 11.44 -21.73
CA VAL A 343 -18.08 10.45 -22.45
C VAL A 343 -18.88 9.70 -23.53
N THR A 344 -20.18 9.54 -23.36
CA THR A 344 -21.03 8.87 -24.35
C THR A 344 -21.57 9.79 -25.46
N GLY A 345 -21.51 11.11 -25.26
CA GLY A 345 -22.07 12.10 -26.20
C GLY A 345 -21.13 12.63 -27.30
N LYS A 346 -19.82 12.32 -27.27
CA LYS A 346 -18.83 12.89 -28.21
C LYS A 346 -18.20 11.92 -29.22
N LEU A 347 -18.68 10.68 -29.32
CA LEU A 347 -18.15 9.70 -30.29
C LEU A 347 -19.15 9.33 -31.40
N GLY A 348 -20.29 10.02 -31.48
CA GLY A 348 -21.36 9.72 -32.46
C GLY A 348 -21.51 10.67 -33.64
N GLU A 349 -20.86 11.84 -33.67
CA GLU A 349 -21.15 12.87 -34.68
C GLU A 349 -19.93 13.39 -35.49
N GLN A 350 -19.07 12.51 -35.94
CA GLN A 350 -18.06 12.88 -36.97
C GLN A 350 -17.73 11.74 -37.92
N VAL A 351 -18.73 11.09 -38.51
CA VAL A 351 -18.53 10.23 -39.69
C VAL A 351 -19.74 10.37 -40.62
N GLU A 352 -20.06 11.54 -41.10
CA GLU A 352 -20.89 11.78 -42.28
C GLU A 352 -20.59 13.21 -42.74
N ASP A 353 -19.58 13.36 -43.59
CA ASP A 353 -19.45 14.40 -44.61
C ASP A 353 -18.01 14.39 -45.20
N VAL A 354 -17.73 13.42 -46.06
CA VAL A 354 -16.80 13.56 -47.20
C VAL A 354 -17.23 12.56 -48.27
N GLN A 355 -18.05 12.99 -49.18
CA GLN A 355 -18.10 12.52 -50.59
C GLN A 355 -17.62 13.64 -51.48
#